data_efe325833ae23bf82207c880f0151d20
#
_entry.id   efe325833ae23bf82207c880f0151d20
#
_cell.length_a   1.000
_cell.length_b   1.000
_cell.length_c   1.000
_cell.angle_alpha   90.00
_cell.angle_beta   90.00
_cell.angle_gamma   90.00
#
_symmetry.space_group_name_H-M   'P 1'
#
loop_
_entity.id
_entity.type
_entity.pdbx_description
1 polymer ?
#
loop_
_entity_poly.entity_id
_entity_poly.type
_entity_poly.pdbx_seq_one_letter_code
_entity_poly.pdbx_strand_id
1 'polypeptide(L)'
;MRKTLAILFGTLVAATALVIPTLGSTAGQTVRVSEVDGRISLSARPKSGTVKFVVRNNGDEGHDFHVRGGGRSWKTRVLGVGSSATITVKLKKGVRYSYWCGVSDHAQEGMRGSFRAR
;
A
#
# COMPACT_ATOMS: atom_id res chain seq x y z
N MET A 1 28.64 23.96 73.06
CA MET A 1 27.58 23.28 72.29
C MET A 1 27.84 23.45 70.83
N ARG A 2 28.27 22.39 70.18
CA ARG A 2 28.53 22.37 68.68
C ARG A 2 27.25 21.95 68.02
N LYS A 3 26.63 22.84 67.27
CA LYS A 3 25.48 22.51 66.42
C LYS A 3 26.02 21.94 65.11
N THR A 4 25.86 20.68 64.88
CA THR A 4 26.15 20.02 63.64
C THR A 4 25.00 20.30 62.67
N LEU A 5 25.31 21.09 61.63
CA LEU A 5 24.39 21.33 60.51
C LEU A 5 24.49 20.15 59.53
N ALA A 6 23.47 19.30 59.53
CA ALA A 6 23.40 18.24 58.54
C ALA A 6 22.91 18.83 57.21
N ILE A 7 23.80 18.90 56.22
CA ILE A 7 23.44 19.29 54.85
C ILE A 7 22.91 18.03 54.16
N LEU A 8 21.61 17.98 53.98
CA LEU A 8 20.97 16.96 53.13
C LEU A 8 21.24 17.33 51.65
N PHE A 9 22.16 16.62 51.03
CA PHE A 9 22.28 16.65 49.57
C PHE A 9 21.14 15.80 48.98
N GLY A 10 20.08 16.48 48.56
CA GLY A 10 19.06 15.86 47.72
C GLY A 10 19.64 15.61 46.33
N THR A 11 19.90 14.36 45.99
CA THR A 11 20.24 13.99 44.63
C THR A 11 18.98 14.11 43.77
N LEU A 12 18.93 15.18 42.96
CA LEU A 12 17.92 15.33 41.94
C LEU A 12 18.24 14.34 40.82
N VAL A 13 17.54 13.20 40.83
CA VAL A 13 17.61 12.27 39.70
C VAL A 13 16.78 12.88 38.58
N ALA A 14 17.42 13.52 37.61
CA ALA A 14 16.77 13.95 36.39
C ALA A 14 16.45 12.69 35.57
N ALA A 15 15.18 12.28 35.58
CA ALA A 15 14.71 11.25 34.69
C ALA A 15 14.69 11.83 33.27
N THR A 16 15.74 11.56 32.50
CA THR A 16 15.72 11.84 31.07
C THR A 16 14.79 10.86 30.40
N ALA A 17 13.59 11.32 30.07
CA ALA A 17 12.68 10.54 29.25
C ALA A 17 13.32 10.37 27.86
N LEU A 18 13.69 9.13 27.54
CA LEU A 18 14.18 8.78 26.21
C LEU A 18 12.97 8.84 25.27
N VAL A 19 12.85 9.92 24.52
CA VAL A 19 11.89 10.00 23.42
C VAL A 19 12.42 9.14 22.30
N ILE A 20 11.98 7.89 22.23
CA ILE A 20 12.22 7.03 21.09
C ILE A 20 11.35 7.59 19.97
N PRO A 21 11.91 8.10 18.85
CA PRO A 21 11.08 8.45 17.71
C PRO A 21 10.42 7.14 17.25
N THR A 22 9.12 7.02 17.46
CA THR A 22 8.34 6.03 16.77
C THR A 22 8.48 6.35 15.31
N LEU A 23 9.28 5.55 14.59
CA LEU A 23 9.21 5.49 13.15
C LEU A 23 7.76 5.15 12.85
N GLY A 24 6.94 6.17 12.54
CA GLY A 24 5.60 5.96 12.09
C GLY A 24 5.71 4.96 10.95
N SER A 25 5.16 3.74 11.13
CA SER A 25 4.99 2.85 10.01
C SER A 25 4.13 3.65 9.05
N THR A 26 4.69 4.04 7.91
CA THR A 26 3.91 4.45 6.78
C THR A 26 3.11 3.22 6.40
N ALA A 27 1.97 3.02 7.09
CA ALA A 27 1.02 2.01 6.74
C ALA A 27 0.58 2.33 5.32
N GLY A 28 1.15 1.62 4.34
CA GLY A 28 0.75 1.71 2.96
C GLY A 28 -0.74 1.36 2.86
N GLN A 29 -1.41 1.94 1.89
CA GLN A 29 -2.78 1.59 1.57
C GLN A 29 -2.84 0.17 1.00
N THR A 30 -3.84 -0.60 1.39
CA THR A 30 -4.23 -1.84 0.72
C THR A 30 -5.47 -1.60 -0.12
N VAL A 31 -5.37 -1.86 -1.41
CA VAL A 31 -6.49 -1.81 -2.35
C VAL A 31 -6.78 -3.23 -2.83
N ARG A 32 -7.99 -3.68 -2.62
CA ARG A 32 -8.46 -4.98 -3.14
C ARG A 32 -8.90 -4.80 -4.58
N VAL A 33 -8.44 -5.71 -5.42
CA VAL A 33 -8.78 -5.75 -6.84
C VAL A 33 -9.57 -7.02 -7.10
N SER A 34 -10.78 -6.89 -7.58
CA SER A 34 -11.62 -8.01 -8.01
C SER A 34 -11.65 -8.04 -9.53
N GLU A 35 -11.25 -9.16 -10.09
CA GLU A 35 -11.31 -9.42 -11.51
C GLU A 35 -12.43 -10.42 -11.79
N VAL A 36 -13.40 -9.99 -12.57
CA VAL A 36 -14.43 -10.84 -13.17
C VAL A 36 -14.32 -10.72 -14.67
N ASP A 37 -14.93 -11.64 -15.40
CA ASP A 37 -14.88 -11.60 -16.85
C ASP A 37 -15.50 -10.28 -17.37
N GLY A 38 -14.72 -9.52 -18.13
CA GLY A 38 -15.10 -8.22 -18.68
C GLY A 38 -14.99 -7.01 -17.74
N ARG A 39 -14.51 -7.17 -16.49
CA ARG A 39 -14.43 -6.04 -15.54
C ARG A 39 -13.34 -6.21 -14.49
N ILE A 40 -12.69 -5.10 -14.15
CA ILE A 40 -11.83 -4.97 -12.97
C ILE A 40 -12.45 -3.92 -12.03
N SER A 41 -12.56 -4.27 -10.75
CA SER A 41 -13.06 -3.37 -9.70
C SER A 41 -12.01 -3.14 -8.63
N LEU A 42 -11.82 -1.88 -8.23
CA LEU A 42 -10.95 -1.49 -7.13
C LEU A 42 -11.80 -1.15 -5.90
N SER A 43 -11.39 -1.60 -4.72
CA SER A 43 -12.10 -1.34 -3.45
C SER A 43 -12.05 0.12 -3.00
N ALA A 44 -11.04 0.85 -3.45
CA ALA A 44 -10.85 2.26 -3.13
C ALA A 44 -9.97 2.93 -4.19
N ARG A 45 -10.05 4.26 -4.25
CA ARG A 45 -9.13 5.03 -5.10
C ARG A 45 -7.73 5.01 -4.49
N PRO A 46 -6.71 4.61 -5.26
CA PRO A 46 -5.35 4.55 -4.75
C PRO A 46 -4.80 5.93 -4.36
N LYS A 47 -4.11 5.96 -3.23
CA LYS A 47 -3.40 7.14 -2.72
C LYS A 47 -1.94 7.11 -3.17
N SER A 48 -1.29 8.27 -3.18
CA SER A 48 0.16 8.35 -3.37
C SER A 48 0.91 7.62 -2.26
N GLY A 49 2.11 7.19 -2.56
CA GLY A 49 2.94 6.40 -1.66
C GLY A 49 2.89 4.91 -1.98
N THR A 50 3.18 4.10 -0.99
CA THR A 50 3.18 2.63 -1.14
C THR A 50 1.76 2.09 -1.08
N VAL A 51 1.36 1.36 -2.12
CA VAL A 51 0.05 0.71 -2.23
C VAL A 51 0.25 -0.78 -2.51
N LYS A 52 -0.42 -1.60 -1.73
CA LYS A 52 -0.55 -3.03 -2.00
C LYS A 52 -1.86 -3.27 -2.74
N PHE A 53 -1.76 -3.78 -3.95
CA PHE A 53 -2.90 -4.30 -4.68
C PHE A 53 -3.03 -5.80 -4.40
N VAL A 54 -4.09 -6.19 -3.72
CA VAL A 54 -4.44 -7.58 -3.48
C VAL A 54 -5.44 -7.99 -4.54
N VAL A 55 -4.95 -8.70 -5.55
CA VAL A 55 -5.71 -9.05 -6.75
C VAL A 55 -6.27 -10.45 -6.58
N ARG A 56 -7.58 -10.60 -6.77
CA ARG A 56 -8.26 -11.89 -6.78
C ARG A 56 -9.01 -12.10 -8.08
N ASN A 57 -8.81 -13.26 -8.68
CA ASN A 57 -9.60 -13.69 -9.82
C ASN A 57 -10.92 -14.32 -9.35
N ASN A 58 -12.01 -13.56 -9.51
CA ASN A 58 -13.37 -13.98 -9.20
C ASN A 58 -14.19 -14.31 -10.46
N GLY A 59 -13.52 -14.37 -11.62
CA GLY A 59 -14.13 -14.73 -12.89
C GLY A 59 -14.01 -16.22 -13.20
N ASP A 60 -14.39 -16.59 -14.41
CA ASP A 60 -14.38 -17.97 -14.89
C ASP A 60 -13.18 -18.27 -15.82
N GLU A 61 -12.43 -17.24 -16.18
CA GLU A 61 -11.24 -17.32 -17.03
C GLU A 61 -9.99 -16.91 -16.25
N GLY A 62 -8.80 -17.20 -16.80
CA GLY A 62 -7.55 -16.70 -16.28
C GLY A 62 -7.42 -15.20 -16.46
N HIS A 63 -6.94 -14.46 -15.46
CA HIS A 63 -6.72 -13.03 -15.50
C HIS A 63 -5.39 -12.66 -14.87
N ASP A 64 -4.80 -11.55 -15.32
CA ASP A 64 -3.69 -10.90 -14.65
C ASP A 64 -3.99 -9.41 -14.45
N PHE A 65 -3.16 -8.74 -13.67
CA PHE A 65 -3.35 -7.34 -13.34
C PHE A 65 -2.08 -6.56 -13.62
N HIS A 66 -2.18 -5.59 -14.51
CA HIS A 66 -1.12 -4.67 -14.87
C HIS A 66 -1.45 -3.27 -14.38
N VAL A 67 -0.43 -2.54 -13.92
CA VAL A 67 -0.49 -1.11 -13.59
C VAL A 67 0.66 -0.40 -14.26
N ARG A 68 0.40 0.73 -14.90
CA ARG A 68 1.41 1.52 -15.59
C ARG A 68 1.16 3.01 -15.40
N GLY A 69 2.22 3.76 -15.16
CA GLY A 69 2.19 5.21 -15.06
C GLY A 69 3.49 5.74 -14.46
N GLY A 70 3.74 7.03 -14.63
CA GLY A 70 4.96 7.66 -14.11
C GLY A 70 6.26 7.05 -14.61
N GLY A 71 6.27 6.48 -15.82
CA GLY A 71 7.43 5.79 -16.39
C GLY A 71 7.72 4.41 -15.80
N ARG A 72 6.80 3.84 -15.02
CA ARG A 72 6.95 2.53 -14.37
C ARG A 72 5.76 1.63 -14.68
N SER A 73 6.00 0.32 -14.58
CA SER A 73 4.96 -0.69 -14.74
C SER A 73 5.16 -1.84 -13.76
N TRP A 74 4.04 -2.44 -13.35
CA TRP A 74 3.98 -3.60 -12.46
C TRP A 74 2.93 -4.57 -12.98
N LYS A 75 3.09 -5.83 -12.69
CA LYS A 75 2.11 -6.85 -13.06
C LYS A 75 2.11 -8.03 -12.09
N THR A 76 0.98 -8.71 -12.01
CA THR A 76 0.89 -10.04 -11.40
C THR A 76 1.26 -11.12 -12.42
N ARG A 77 1.42 -12.35 -11.95
CA ARG A 77 1.29 -13.53 -12.82
C ARG A 77 -0.16 -13.68 -13.27
N VAL A 78 -0.40 -14.53 -14.24
CA VAL A 78 -1.76 -14.94 -14.61
C VAL A 78 -2.34 -15.77 -13.44
N LEU A 79 -3.51 -15.36 -12.96
CA LEU A 79 -4.22 -16.00 -11.88
C LEU A 79 -5.28 -16.94 -12.43
N GLY A 80 -5.25 -18.19 -11.98
CA GLY A 80 -6.36 -19.12 -12.18
C GLY A 80 -7.58 -18.69 -11.39
N VAL A 81 -8.73 -19.27 -11.70
CA VAL A 81 -10.00 -18.99 -11.02
C VAL A 81 -9.86 -19.21 -9.50
N GLY A 82 -10.26 -18.22 -8.71
CA GLY A 82 -10.18 -18.22 -7.25
C GLY A 82 -8.80 -17.94 -6.67
N SER A 83 -7.75 -17.77 -7.51
CA SER A 83 -6.40 -17.44 -7.06
C SER A 83 -6.23 -15.95 -6.78
N SER A 84 -5.26 -15.64 -5.93
CA SER A 84 -4.89 -14.28 -5.56
C SER A 84 -3.39 -14.04 -5.68
N ALA A 85 -3.02 -12.80 -5.92
CA ALA A 85 -1.64 -12.33 -5.85
C ALA A 85 -1.62 -10.89 -5.32
N THR A 86 -0.51 -10.52 -4.70
CA THR A 86 -0.29 -9.15 -4.21
C THR A 86 0.89 -8.54 -4.92
N ILE A 87 0.73 -7.32 -5.41
CA ILE A 87 1.82 -6.48 -5.91
C ILE A 87 1.91 -5.22 -5.07
N THR A 88 3.12 -4.80 -4.76
CA THR A 88 3.40 -3.57 -4.04
C THR A 88 3.95 -2.54 -5.03
N VAL A 89 3.27 -1.41 -5.11
CA VAL A 89 3.60 -0.34 -6.04
C VAL A 89 3.86 0.96 -5.29
N LYS A 90 4.71 1.82 -5.85
CA LYS A 90 4.90 3.18 -5.36
C LYS A 90 4.27 4.14 -6.35
N LEU A 91 3.26 4.85 -5.89
CA LEU A 91 2.49 5.80 -6.70
C LEU A 91 2.91 7.23 -6.37
N LYS A 92 3.08 8.04 -7.40
CA LYS A 92 3.36 9.48 -7.27
C LYS A 92 2.06 10.27 -7.28
N LYS A 93 1.95 11.22 -6.33
CA LYS A 93 0.79 12.09 -6.23
C LYS A 93 0.53 12.84 -7.54
N GLY A 94 -0.73 12.84 -7.98
CA GLY A 94 -1.17 13.55 -9.17
C GLY A 94 -0.90 12.84 -10.49
N VAL A 95 -0.19 11.72 -10.48
CA VAL A 95 0.10 10.94 -11.69
C VAL A 95 -1.08 10.05 -12.03
N ARG A 96 -1.39 9.96 -13.31
CA ARG A 96 -2.40 9.06 -13.84
C ARG A 96 -1.79 7.69 -14.12
N TYR A 97 -2.45 6.66 -13.64
CA TYR A 97 -2.08 5.26 -13.85
C TYR A 97 -3.18 4.54 -14.60
N SER A 98 -2.78 3.70 -15.54
CA SER A 98 -3.68 2.77 -16.22
C SER A 98 -3.52 1.38 -15.63
N TYR A 99 -4.62 0.63 -15.57
CA TYR A 99 -4.60 -0.77 -15.18
C TYR A 99 -5.46 -1.59 -16.16
N TRP A 100 -5.07 -2.83 -16.38
CA TRP A 100 -5.74 -3.71 -17.30
C TRP A 100 -5.38 -5.18 -17.06
N CYS A 101 -6.18 -6.09 -17.62
CA CYS A 101 -5.82 -7.48 -17.81
C CYS A 101 -5.10 -7.66 -19.15
N GLY A 102 -3.91 -8.29 -19.14
CA GLY A 102 -3.11 -8.52 -20.32
C GLY A 102 -3.38 -9.87 -21.02
N VAL A 103 -4.31 -10.66 -20.48
CA VAL A 103 -4.66 -11.96 -21.04
C VAL A 103 -5.53 -11.78 -22.28
N SER A 104 -5.11 -12.37 -23.43
CA SER A 104 -5.87 -12.34 -24.68
C SER A 104 -6.39 -10.92 -25.01
N ASP A 105 -7.64 -10.78 -25.36
CA ASP A 105 -8.34 -9.53 -25.68
C ASP A 105 -9.21 -8.99 -24.51
N HIS A 106 -8.97 -9.47 -23.30
CA HIS A 106 -9.78 -9.11 -22.13
C HIS A 106 -9.80 -7.60 -21.85
N ALA A 107 -8.70 -6.87 -22.11
CA ALA A 107 -8.68 -5.43 -21.97
C ALA A 107 -9.66 -4.74 -22.92
N GLN A 108 -9.74 -5.19 -24.17
CA GLN A 108 -10.68 -4.67 -25.18
C GLN A 108 -12.13 -5.01 -24.82
N GLU A 109 -12.35 -6.10 -24.10
CA GLU A 109 -13.67 -6.53 -23.61
C GLU A 109 -14.13 -5.81 -22.35
N GLY A 110 -13.35 -4.87 -21.81
CA GLY A 110 -13.72 -4.04 -20.67
C GLY A 110 -12.85 -4.19 -19.42
N MET A 111 -11.89 -5.12 -19.39
CA MET A 111 -10.98 -5.31 -18.25
C MET A 111 -9.86 -4.28 -18.24
N ARG A 112 -10.21 -3.02 -18.07
CA ARG A 112 -9.27 -1.89 -18.02
C ARG A 112 -9.87 -0.70 -17.29
N GLY A 113 -9.02 0.17 -16.81
CA GLY A 113 -9.41 1.42 -16.19
C GLY A 113 -8.21 2.31 -15.91
N SER A 114 -8.46 3.40 -15.24
CA SER A 114 -7.42 4.33 -14.83
C SER A 114 -7.81 5.05 -13.54
N PHE A 115 -6.81 5.55 -12.84
CA PHE A 115 -6.99 6.40 -11.68
C PHE A 115 -5.86 7.44 -11.65
N ARG A 116 -6.11 8.55 -10.97
CA ARG A 116 -5.10 9.52 -10.60
C ARG A 116 -4.80 9.33 -9.10
N ALA A 117 -3.54 9.10 -8.75
CA ALA A 117 -3.14 8.94 -7.35
C ALA A 117 -3.37 10.27 -6.56
N ARG A 118 -4.01 10.14 -5.42
CA ARG A 118 -4.32 11.27 -4.53
C ARG A 118 -3.14 11.69 -3.67
#